data_db91073f0fd8a23334f89ac263f15950
#
_entry.id   db91073f0fd8a23334f89ac263f15950
#
_cell.length_a   1.000
_cell.length_b   1.000
_cell.length_c   1.000
_cell.angle_alpha   90.00
_cell.angle_beta   90.00
_cell.angle_gamma   90.00
#
_symmetry.space_group_name_H-M   'P 1'
#
loop_
_entity.id
_entity.type
_entity.pdbx_description
1 polymer ?
#
loop_
_entity_poly.entity_id
_entity_poly.type
_entity_poly.pdbx_seq_one_letter_code
_entity_poly.pdbx_strand_id
1 'polypeptide(L)'
;MRITNVIWLPDIVDKLAWKHRVATIEVEHVLAHPTRFKFAELGRHHGEDVYVVFGQTEAGRYLAVWFIYKFNQEALILSAREMDGKERNSYGKK
;
A
#
# COMPACT_ATOMS: atom_id res chain seq x y z
N MET A 1 -8.74 -2.36 9.75
CA MET A 1 -7.30 -2.31 10.07
C MET A 1 -6.91 -0.87 10.34
N ARG A 2 -6.34 -0.62 11.49
CA ARG A 2 -5.93 0.73 11.86
C ARG A 2 -4.42 0.88 11.68
N ILE A 3 -3.99 1.92 10.96
CA ILE A 3 -2.57 2.21 10.75
C ILE A 3 -2.27 3.52 11.48
N THR A 4 -1.33 3.45 12.43
CA THR A 4 -0.98 4.60 13.25
C THR A 4 0.22 5.36 12.71
N ASN A 5 1.06 4.72 11.92
CA ASN A 5 2.24 5.33 11.35
C ASN A 5 2.70 4.55 10.13
N VAL A 6 3.41 5.21 9.23
CA VAL A 6 3.95 4.60 8.01
C VAL A 6 5.47 4.65 8.07
N ILE A 7 6.11 3.48 7.89
CA ILE A 7 7.57 3.39 7.90
C ILE A 7 8.07 3.32 6.47
N TRP A 8 8.99 4.20 6.13
CA TRP A 8 9.59 4.29 4.81
C TRP A 8 11.07 3.90 4.85
N LEU A 9 11.45 2.93 4.02
CA LEU A 9 12.85 2.61 3.80
C LEU A 9 13.34 3.47 2.63
N PRO A 10 14.52 4.11 2.74
CA PRO A 10 15.00 5.02 1.69
C PRO A 10 15.02 4.40 0.29
N ASP A 11 15.48 3.15 0.17
CA ASP A 11 15.54 2.47 -1.12
C ASP A 11 14.16 2.28 -1.74
N ILE A 12 13.16 2.06 -0.89
CA ILE A 12 11.78 1.91 -1.36
C ILE A 12 11.24 3.24 -1.86
N VAL A 13 11.50 4.32 -1.13
CA VAL A 13 11.08 5.67 -1.55
C VAL A 13 11.64 5.98 -2.94
N ASP A 14 12.94 5.75 -3.14
CA ASP A 14 13.59 6.01 -4.41
C ASP A 14 13.02 5.13 -5.53
N LYS A 15 12.87 3.84 -5.26
CA LYS A 15 12.34 2.89 -6.25
C LYS A 15 10.93 3.25 -6.68
N LEU A 16 10.06 3.63 -5.75
CA LEU A 16 8.70 4.01 -6.09
C LEU A 16 8.70 5.26 -6.97
N ALA A 17 9.57 6.21 -6.68
CA ALA A 17 9.63 7.45 -7.46
C ALA A 17 10.05 7.21 -8.90
N TRP A 18 11.17 6.47 -9.12
CA TRP A 18 11.68 6.34 -10.49
C TRP A 18 11.05 5.20 -11.28
N LYS A 19 10.66 4.11 -10.62
CA LYS A 19 10.11 2.94 -11.31
C LYS A 19 8.61 3.03 -11.52
N HIS A 20 7.89 3.52 -10.53
CA HIS A 20 6.42 3.54 -10.56
C HIS A 20 5.83 4.94 -10.57
N ARG A 21 6.67 5.96 -10.42
CA ARG A 21 6.26 7.37 -10.34
C ARG A 21 5.22 7.59 -9.26
N VAL A 22 5.45 6.97 -8.10
CA VAL A 22 4.58 7.09 -6.94
C VAL A 22 5.33 7.84 -5.85
N ALA A 23 4.73 8.92 -5.35
CA ALA A 23 5.29 9.72 -4.26
C ALA A 23 4.81 9.16 -2.92
N THR A 24 5.59 9.39 -1.86
CA THR A 24 5.22 8.93 -0.51
C THR A 24 3.87 9.49 -0.07
N ILE A 25 3.58 10.75 -0.39
CA ILE A 25 2.32 11.37 0.00
C ILE A 25 1.11 10.68 -0.65
N GLU A 26 1.28 10.15 -1.85
CA GLU A 26 0.21 9.42 -2.53
C GLU A 26 -0.12 8.12 -1.79
N VAL A 27 0.91 7.39 -1.35
CA VAL A 27 0.73 6.18 -0.58
C VAL A 27 0.09 6.49 0.77
N GLU A 28 0.57 7.52 1.43
CA GLU A 28 0.03 7.93 2.73
C GLU A 28 -1.44 8.30 2.63
N HIS A 29 -1.82 8.97 1.55
CA HIS A 29 -3.22 9.30 1.30
C HIS A 29 -4.08 8.04 1.16
N VAL A 30 -3.61 7.07 0.38
CA VAL A 30 -4.32 5.80 0.20
C VAL A 30 -4.48 5.08 1.53
N LEU A 31 -3.43 5.04 2.35
CA LEU A 31 -3.47 4.37 3.65
C LEU A 31 -4.38 5.08 4.66
N ALA A 32 -4.51 6.40 4.54
CA ALA A 32 -5.38 7.18 5.42
C ALA A 32 -6.87 6.99 5.06
N HIS A 33 -7.15 6.65 3.81
CA HIS A 33 -8.52 6.49 3.31
C HIS A 33 -8.67 5.14 2.58
N PRO A 34 -8.38 4.03 3.25
CA PRO A 34 -8.39 2.73 2.59
C PRO A 34 -9.82 2.25 2.35
N THR A 35 -10.02 1.64 1.19
CA THR A 35 -11.31 1.01 0.88
C THR A 35 -11.29 -0.49 1.07
N ARG A 36 -10.12 -1.13 0.83
CA ARG A 36 -9.98 -2.57 0.97
C ARG A 36 -8.57 -2.95 1.36
N PHE A 37 -8.47 -3.79 2.38
CA PHE A 37 -7.23 -4.47 2.74
C PHE A 37 -7.41 -5.94 2.42
N LYS A 38 -6.38 -6.55 1.82
CA LYS A 38 -6.35 -7.98 1.57
C LYS A 38 -5.07 -8.57 2.10
N PHE A 39 -5.18 -9.76 2.69
CA PHE A 39 -4.01 -10.54 3.05
C PHE A 39 -3.31 -10.96 1.76
N ALA A 40 -2.02 -10.72 1.64
CA ALA A 40 -1.26 -11.04 0.43
C ALA A 40 -0.39 -12.28 0.62
N GLU A 41 0.44 -12.31 1.67
CA GLU A 41 1.27 -13.49 1.94
C GLU A 41 1.76 -13.53 3.38
N LEU A 42 2.07 -14.73 3.86
CA LEU A 42 2.65 -14.91 5.18
C LEU A 42 4.09 -14.43 5.18
N GLY A 43 4.47 -13.71 6.24
CA GLY A 43 5.85 -13.34 6.46
C GLY A 43 6.64 -14.52 7.03
N ARG A 44 7.97 -14.44 6.93
CA ARG A 44 8.86 -15.46 7.50
C ARG A 44 8.85 -15.45 9.02
N HIS A 45 8.56 -14.31 9.60
CA HIS A 45 8.54 -14.12 11.04
C HIS A 45 7.16 -13.67 11.48
N HIS A 46 6.82 -13.98 12.71
CA HIS A 46 5.56 -13.60 13.31
C HIS A 46 5.46 -12.05 13.29
N GLY A 47 4.31 -11.53 12.84
CA GLY A 47 4.10 -10.09 12.74
C GLY A 47 4.65 -9.44 11.48
N GLU A 48 4.99 -10.26 10.46
CA GLU A 48 5.52 -9.76 9.19
C GLU A 48 4.67 -10.17 7.99
N ASP A 49 3.41 -10.46 8.22
CA ASP A 49 2.51 -10.78 7.12
C ASP A 49 2.32 -9.58 6.20
N VAL A 50 2.24 -9.86 4.92
CA VAL A 50 2.10 -8.82 3.89
C VAL A 50 0.63 -8.65 3.56
N TYR A 51 0.22 -7.40 3.52
CA TYR A 51 -1.13 -7.01 3.10
C TYR A 51 -1.04 -6.11 1.87
N VAL A 52 -2.12 -6.07 1.11
CA VAL A 52 -2.26 -5.12 0.02
C VAL A 52 -3.51 -4.29 0.27
N VAL A 53 -3.39 -3.00 0.03
CA VAL A 53 -4.53 -2.09 0.09
C VAL A 53 -4.72 -1.47 -1.28
N PHE A 54 -5.98 -1.37 -1.69
CA PHE A 54 -6.35 -0.68 -2.93
C PHE A 54 -7.04 0.61 -2.58
N GLY A 55 -6.67 1.68 -3.26
CA GLY A 55 -7.28 2.97 -2.99
C GLY A 55 -7.02 3.95 -4.12
N GLN A 56 -7.67 5.09 -4.01
CA GLN A 56 -7.56 6.15 -5.00
C GLN A 56 -6.92 7.36 -4.33
N THR A 57 -5.95 7.97 -4.99
CA THR A 57 -5.31 9.19 -4.48
C THR A 57 -6.25 10.37 -4.63
N GLU A 58 -5.92 11.47 -3.97
CA GLU A 58 -6.68 12.71 -4.09
C GLU A 58 -6.75 13.18 -5.55
N ALA A 59 -5.68 12.98 -6.30
CA ALA A 59 -5.62 13.36 -7.72
C ALA A 59 -6.34 12.35 -8.64
N GLY A 60 -6.87 11.27 -8.10
CA GLY A 60 -7.65 10.29 -8.86
C GLY A 60 -6.88 9.08 -9.36
N ARG A 61 -5.61 8.91 -8.97
CA ARG A 61 -4.85 7.72 -9.36
C ARG A 61 -5.29 6.51 -8.55
N TYR A 62 -5.40 5.37 -9.20
CA TYR A 62 -5.75 4.11 -8.53
C TYR A 62 -4.48 3.35 -8.21
N LEU A 63 -4.19 3.19 -6.93
CA LEU A 63 -2.96 2.55 -6.47
C LEU A 63 -3.22 1.27 -5.69
N ALA A 64 -2.28 0.33 -5.85
CA ALA A 64 -2.17 -0.85 -5.00
C ALA A 64 -0.90 -0.69 -4.17
N VAL A 65 -0.99 -0.85 -2.86
CA VAL A 65 0.12 -0.65 -1.94
C VAL A 65 0.32 -1.91 -1.12
N TRP A 66 1.54 -2.46 -1.13
CA TRP A 66 1.92 -3.64 -0.34
C TRP A 66 2.72 -3.20 0.86
N PHE A 67 2.36 -3.73 2.01
CA PHE A 67 3.03 -3.36 3.26
C PHE A 67 2.97 -4.50 4.27
N ILE A 68 3.90 -4.48 5.22
CA ILE A 68 3.87 -5.34 6.38
C ILE A 68 3.16 -4.58 7.50
N TYR A 69 2.13 -5.20 8.07
CA TYR A 69 1.41 -4.61 9.20
C TYR A 69 2.05 -5.11 10.50
N LYS A 70 2.69 -4.20 11.22
CA LYS A 70 3.41 -4.52 12.44
C LYS A 70 2.48 -4.61 13.64
N PHE A 71 2.93 -5.27 14.71
CA PHE A 71 2.14 -5.40 15.95
C PHE A 71 1.76 -4.06 16.57
N ASN A 72 2.61 -3.05 16.41
CA ASN A 72 2.32 -1.71 16.92
C ASN A 72 1.45 -0.90 15.97
N GLN A 73 0.83 -1.53 14.99
CA GLN A 73 -0.07 -0.92 14.01
C GLN A 73 0.65 0.00 13.02
N GLU A 74 1.95 -0.15 12.88
CA GLU A 74 2.69 0.58 11.84
C GLU A 74 2.70 -0.22 10.54
N ALA A 75 2.67 0.50 9.42
CA ALA A 75 2.76 -0.10 8.09
C ALA A 75 4.14 0.15 7.50
N LEU A 76 4.89 -0.92 7.29
CA LEU A 76 6.19 -0.86 6.62
C LEU A 76 5.96 -1.07 5.13
N ILE A 77 6.19 -0.03 4.34
CA ILE A 77 5.89 -0.07 2.91
C ILE A 77 6.91 -0.91 2.16
N LEU A 78 6.42 -1.86 1.37
CA LEU A 78 7.26 -2.72 0.53
C LEU A 78 7.21 -2.31 -0.93
N SER A 79 6.05 -1.92 -1.43
CA SER A 79 5.88 -1.55 -2.82
C SER A 79 4.57 -0.81 -3.04
N ALA A 80 4.48 -0.09 -4.13
CA ALA A 80 3.23 0.54 -4.57
C ALA A 80 3.31 0.76 -6.07
N ARG A 81 2.18 0.61 -6.75
CA ARG A 81 2.08 0.87 -8.18
C ARG A 81 0.64 1.17 -8.54
N GLU A 82 0.44 1.63 -9.75
CA GLU A 82 -0.92 1.77 -10.24
C GLU A 82 -1.58 0.41 -10.38
N MET A 83 -2.87 0.35 -10.13
CA MET A 83 -3.65 -0.88 -10.31
C MET A 83 -3.63 -1.29 -11.77
N ASP A 84 -3.55 -2.60 -12.01
CA ASP A 84 -3.74 -3.13 -13.36
C ASP A 84 -5.25 -3.19 -13.68
N GLY A 85 -5.59 -3.61 -14.90
CA GLY A 85 -6.97 -3.65 -15.34
C GLY A 85 -7.88 -4.52 -14.49
N LYS A 86 -7.37 -5.69 -14.06
CA LYS A 86 -8.11 -6.61 -13.20
C LYS A 86 -8.37 -5.99 -11.83
N GLU A 87 -7.35 -5.37 -11.27
CA GLU A 87 -7.44 -4.74 -9.95
C GLU A 87 -8.42 -3.58 -9.96
N ARG A 88 -8.34 -2.75 -10.98
CA ARG A 88 -9.27 -1.62 -11.14
C ARG A 88 -10.70 -2.09 -11.29
N ASN A 89 -10.90 -3.14 -12.08
CA ASN A 89 -12.22 -3.70 -12.31
C ASN A 89 -12.82 -4.24 -11.01
N SER A 90 -12.02 -4.99 -10.25
CA SER A 90 -12.43 -5.52 -8.95
C SER A 90 -12.68 -4.41 -7.94
N TYR A 91 -11.86 -3.38 -7.93
CA TYR A 91 -11.99 -2.24 -7.02
C TYR A 91 -13.29 -1.47 -7.27
N GLY A 92 -13.67 -1.32 -8.53
CA GLY A 92 -14.90 -0.62 -8.90
C GLY A 92 -16.19 -1.39 -8.56
N LYS A 93 -16.09 -2.69 -8.29
CA LYS A 93 -17.24 -3.52 -7.90
C LYS A 93 -17.34 -3.54 -6.38
N LYS A 94 -18.37 -2.96 -5.85
CA LYS A 94 -18.61 -2.96 -4.40
C LYS A 94 -19.64 -3.98 -4.03
#